data_0495a3771357cb0e5787bc58edad2ea8
#
_entry.id   0495a3771357cb0e5787bc58edad2ea8
#
_cell.length_a   1.000
_cell.length_b   1.000
_cell.length_c   1.000
_cell.angle_alpha   90.00
_cell.angle_beta   90.00
_cell.angle_gamma   90.00
#
_symmetry.space_group_name_H-M   'P 1'
#
loop_
_entity.id
_entity.type
_entity.pdbx_description
1 polymer ?
#
loop_
_entity_poly.entity_id
_entity_poly.type
_entity_poly.pdbx_seq_one_letter_code
_entity_poly.pdbx_strand_id
1 'polypeptide(L)'
;MTRFPPPHLEPYRLYWQPGEEDSQAVKVHGKLYSSTVFVEAHKTLQDSLPEPGCDLLRFIIAMMFASDGMELTLFSNAKLWPLYLGLGNDSKYRRSKLSCHTFEHVADFETVSLHVYHFKI
;
A
#
# COMPACT_ATOMS: atom_id res chain seq x y z
N MET A 1 21.06 10.44 14.13
CA MET A 1 19.90 10.56 13.25
C MET A 1 19.91 9.39 12.28
N THR A 2 19.11 8.35 12.51
CA THR A 2 19.03 7.19 11.61
C THR A 2 18.28 7.60 10.35
N ARG A 3 19.02 7.77 9.28
CA ARG A 3 18.46 8.10 7.96
C ARG A 3 17.79 6.86 7.41
N PHE A 4 16.46 6.83 7.39
CA PHE A 4 15.71 5.74 6.77
C PHE A 4 15.90 5.78 5.25
N PRO A 5 15.98 4.61 4.60
CA PRO A 5 16.04 4.58 3.16
C PRO A 5 14.77 5.23 2.56
N PRO A 6 14.91 5.95 1.45
CA PRO A 6 13.77 6.56 0.77
C PRO A 6 12.77 5.49 0.29
N PRO A 7 11.55 5.88 -0.10
CA PRO A 7 10.61 4.99 -0.79
C PRO A 7 11.22 4.37 -2.05
N HIS A 8 10.84 3.15 -2.37
CA HIS A 8 11.26 2.47 -3.59
C HIS A 8 10.43 2.98 -4.78
N LEU A 9 10.98 3.88 -5.55
CA LEU A 9 10.32 4.46 -6.74
C LEU A 9 10.53 3.58 -7.98
N GLU A 10 11.68 2.92 -8.08
CA GLU A 10 12.00 2.00 -9.15
C GLU A 10 11.72 0.56 -8.72
N PRO A 11 10.88 -0.19 -9.48
CA PRO A 11 10.63 -1.59 -9.20
C PRO A 11 11.82 -2.46 -9.59
N TYR A 12 11.97 -3.58 -8.89
CA TYR A 12 12.97 -4.58 -9.20
C TYR A 12 12.43 -5.98 -9.01
N ARG A 13 13.04 -6.96 -9.68
CA ARG A 13 12.72 -8.38 -9.51
C ARG A 13 13.76 -9.03 -8.61
N LEU A 14 13.29 -9.83 -7.66
CA LEU A 14 14.15 -10.61 -6.78
C LEU A 14 14.19 -12.05 -7.27
N TYR A 15 15.41 -12.60 -7.37
CA TYR A 15 15.63 -14.00 -7.65
C TYR A 15 16.52 -14.58 -6.55
N TRP A 16 16.21 -15.79 -6.14
CA TRP A 16 17.05 -16.57 -5.25
C TRP A 16 17.69 -17.70 -6.06
N GLN A 17 18.99 -17.85 -5.92
CA GLN A 17 19.72 -18.94 -6.53
C GLN A 17 20.39 -19.75 -5.43
N PRO A 18 20.09 -21.06 -5.30
CA PRO A 18 20.83 -21.95 -4.41
C PRO A 18 22.31 -21.96 -4.79
N GLY A 19 23.20 -22.18 -3.81
CA GLY A 19 24.65 -22.08 -4.00
C GLY A 19 25.29 -23.17 -4.87
N GLU A 20 24.53 -24.03 -5.51
CA GLU A 20 25.01 -25.01 -6.48
C GLU A 20 25.07 -24.36 -7.87
N GLU A 21 26.19 -24.49 -8.54
CA GLU A 21 26.53 -23.81 -9.82
C GLU A 21 25.52 -24.07 -10.95
N ASP A 22 24.71 -25.13 -10.85
CA ASP A 22 23.75 -25.57 -11.89
C ASP A 22 22.28 -25.39 -11.47
N SER A 23 22.03 -24.66 -10.37
CA SER A 23 20.69 -24.48 -9.88
C SER A 23 19.96 -23.33 -10.56
N GLN A 24 18.73 -23.58 -11.00
CA GLN A 24 17.87 -22.59 -11.64
C GLN A 24 17.46 -21.49 -10.61
N ALA A 25 17.66 -20.23 -10.98
CA ALA A 25 17.22 -19.10 -10.17
C ALA A 25 15.69 -19.07 -10.04
N VAL A 26 15.18 -19.02 -8.81
CA VAL A 26 13.75 -19.01 -8.50
C VAL A 26 13.32 -17.58 -8.18
N LYS A 27 12.24 -17.12 -8.80
CA LYS A 27 11.68 -15.80 -8.53
C LYS A 27 11.14 -15.75 -7.10
N VAL A 28 11.62 -14.79 -6.32
CA VAL A 28 11.14 -14.54 -4.96
C VAL A 28 10.02 -13.52 -4.98
N HIS A 29 8.88 -13.90 -4.40
CA HIS A 29 7.77 -13.00 -4.19
C HIS A 29 8.01 -12.22 -2.88
N GLY A 30 8.19 -10.92 -3.03
CA GLY A 30 8.54 -10.05 -1.91
C GLY A 30 7.47 -8.99 -1.63
N LYS A 31 7.84 -7.76 -1.83
CA LYS A 31 7.01 -6.58 -1.52
C LYS A 31 6.25 -6.11 -2.75
N LEU A 32 5.30 -5.19 -2.55
CA LEU A 32 4.46 -4.66 -3.62
C LEU A 32 5.29 -4.15 -4.82
N TYR A 33 6.31 -3.36 -4.57
CA TYR A 33 7.19 -2.79 -5.60
C TYR A 33 8.12 -3.82 -6.31
N SER A 34 8.15 -5.06 -5.84
CA SER A 34 8.80 -6.20 -6.53
C SER A 34 7.81 -7.17 -7.17
N SER A 35 6.52 -6.88 -7.10
CA SER A 35 5.47 -7.69 -7.72
C SER A 35 5.50 -7.58 -9.24
N THR A 36 5.03 -8.63 -9.91
CA THR A 36 4.93 -8.63 -11.38
C THR A 36 4.04 -7.48 -11.87
N VAL A 37 2.89 -7.30 -11.23
CA VAL A 37 1.92 -6.26 -11.59
C VAL A 37 2.55 -4.86 -11.50
N PHE A 38 3.29 -4.58 -10.42
CA PHE A 38 3.93 -3.28 -10.25
C PHE A 38 5.04 -3.04 -11.28
N VAL A 39 5.86 -4.06 -11.57
CA VAL A 39 6.91 -4.00 -12.61
C VAL A 39 6.32 -3.75 -13.99
N GLU A 40 5.23 -4.46 -14.34
CA GLU A 40 4.54 -4.30 -15.62
C GLU A 40 3.88 -2.93 -15.74
N ALA A 41 3.19 -2.46 -14.71
CA ALA A 41 2.60 -1.13 -14.68
C ALA A 41 3.65 -0.03 -14.83
N HIS A 42 4.79 -0.15 -14.14
CA HIS A 42 5.89 0.79 -14.30
C HIS A 42 6.45 0.79 -15.72
N LYS A 43 6.63 -0.40 -16.32
CA LYS A 43 7.05 -0.50 -17.71
C LYS A 43 6.07 0.18 -18.65
N THR A 44 4.77 -0.09 -18.51
CA THR A 44 3.72 0.55 -19.31
C THR A 44 3.76 2.08 -19.18
N LEU A 45 4.00 2.61 -17.99
CA LEU A 45 4.16 4.03 -17.75
C LEU A 45 5.38 4.60 -18.49
N GLN A 46 6.53 3.91 -18.44
CA GLN A 46 7.75 4.36 -19.13
C GLN A 46 7.60 4.30 -20.66
N ASP A 47 6.92 3.27 -21.18
CA ASP A 47 6.68 3.07 -22.61
C ASP A 47 5.61 4.04 -23.17
N SER A 48 4.81 4.70 -22.31
CA SER A 48 3.81 5.69 -22.73
C SER A 48 4.45 6.99 -23.18
N LEU A 49 3.78 7.70 -24.08
CA LEU A 49 4.26 9.00 -24.54
C LEU A 49 4.44 9.96 -23.35
N PRO A 50 5.57 10.68 -23.29
CA PRO A 50 5.76 11.70 -22.27
C PRO A 50 4.79 12.86 -22.48
N GLU A 51 4.46 13.56 -21.41
CA GLU A 51 3.66 14.77 -21.49
C GLU A 51 4.45 15.87 -22.22
N PRO A 52 3.86 16.55 -23.22
CA PRO A 52 4.57 17.57 -23.99
C PRO A 52 5.15 18.68 -23.10
N GLY A 53 6.46 18.90 -23.23
CA GLY A 53 7.17 19.92 -22.45
C GLY A 53 7.50 19.52 -20.99
N CYS A 54 7.34 18.25 -20.63
CA CYS A 54 7.67 17.73 -19.30
C CYS A 54 8.83 16.72 -19.38
N ASP A 55 9.98 17.08 -18.81
CA ASP A 55 11.16 16.21 -18.72
C ASP A 55 11.31 15.53 -17.33
N LEU A 56 10.25 15.57 -16.51
CA LEU A 56 10.27 15.00 -15.18
C LEU A 56 10.22 13.46 -15.22
N LEU A 57 10.90 12.86 -14.26
CA LEU A 57 10.85 11.42 -14.05
C LEU A 57 9.43 11.01 -13.63
N ARG A 58 8.96 9.91 -14.21
CA ARG A 58 7.62 9.37 -13.94
C ARG A 58 7.72 8.12 -13.08
N PHE A 59 6.95 8.07 -12.00
CA PHE A 59 6.93 6.94 -11.07
C PHE A 59 5.51 6.53 -10.75
N ILE A 60 5.36 5.25 -10.39
CA ILE A 60 4.12 4.74 -9.81
C ILE A 60 4.22 4.85 -8.29
N ILE A 61 3.23 5.47 -7.69
CA ILE A 61 3.03 5.50 -6.25
C ILE A 61 1.81 4.64 -5.93
N ALA A 62 2.05 3.52 -5.24
CA ALA A 62 0.99 2.62 -4.84
C ALA A 62 0.37 3.11 -3.53
N MET A 63 -0.92 3.42 -3.55
CA MET A 63 -1.69 3.73 -2.34
C MET A 63 -2.13 2.45 -1.66
N MET A 64 -1.91 2.36 -0.36
CA MET A 64 -2.38 1.28 0.50
C MET A 64 -3.39 1.83 1.49
N PHE A 65 -4.56 1.22 1.51
CA PHE A 65 -5.59 1.56 2.48
C PHE A 65 -5.67 0.47 3.54
N ALA A 66 -5.80 0.89 4.79
CA ALA A 66 -6.01 0.02 5.93
C ALA A 66 -7.15 0.58 6.79
N SER A 67 -8.00 -0.30 7.30
CA SER A 67 -9.06 0.07 8.22
C SER A 67 -9.18 -0.99 9.30
N ASP A 68 -9.36 -0.56 10.54
CA ASP A 68 -9.58 -1.45 11.68
C ASP A 68 -10.72 -0.90 12.54
N GLY A 69 -11.68 -1.77 12.88
CA GLY A 69 -12.87 -1.35 13.63
C GLY A 69 -12.56 -1.10 15.10
N MET A 70 -12.87 0.07 15.60
CA MET A 70 -12.82 0.41 17.02
C MET A 70 -14.22 0.49 17.63
N GLU A 71 -14.41 -0.12 18.80
CA GLU A 71 -15.62 0.05 19.58
C GLU A 71 -15.56 1.40 20.31
N LEU A 72 -16.59 2.23 20.05
CA LEU A 72 -16.64 3.57 20.65
C LEU A 72 -17.15 3.55 22.10
N THR A 73 -17.93 2.54 22.46
CA THR A 73 -18.51 2.46 23.80
C THR A 73 -18.63 1.00 24.27
N LEU A 74 -18.53 0.78 25.57
CA LEU A 74 -18.72 -0.53 26.20
C LEU A 74 -20.18 -1.03 26.17
N PHE A 75 -21.15 -0.14 25.91
CA PHE A 75 -22.58 -0.43 26.04
C PHE A 75 -23.40 -0.22 24.77
N SER A 76 -22.76 0.18 23.67
CA SER A 76 -23.44 0.33 22.39
C SER A 76 -22.68 -0.42 21.27
N ASN A 77 -23.42 -0.86 20.26
CA ASN A 77 -22.86 -1.48 19.05
C ASN A 77 -22.26 -0.43 18.09
N ALA A 78 -22.02 0.78 18.55
CA ALA A 78 -21.44 1.82 17.73
C ALA A 78 -19.95 1.54 17.49
N LYS A 79 -19.58 1.36 16.24
CA LYS A 79 -18.21 1.13 15.79
C LYS A 79 -17.79 2.23 14.85
N LEU A 80 -16.57 2.65 15.01
CA LEU A 80 -15.89 3.56 14.08
C LEU A 80 -14.85 2.75 13.30
N TRP A 81 -14.78 2.99 12.02
CA TRP A 81 -13.80 2.36 11.12
C TRP A 81 -12.90 3.43 10.54
N PRO A 82 -11.81 3.80 11.22
CA PRO A 82 -10.87 4.77 10.67
C PRO A 82 -10.20 4.18 9.43
N LEU A 83 -10.09 5.00 8.39
CA LEU A 83 -9.38 4.68 7.16
C LEU A 83 -8.03 5.37 7.17
N TYR A 84 -6.99 4.59 7.01
CA TYR A 84 -5.62 5.05 6.91
C TYR A 84 -5.09 4.87 5.50
N LEU A 85 -4.35 5.86 5.02
CA LEU A 85 -3.63 5.82 3.74
C LEU A 85 -2.12 5.72 4.01
N GLY A 86 -1.47 4.77 3.37
CA GLY A 86 -0.01 4.63 3.37
C GLY A 86 0.53 4.41 1.97
N LEU A 87 1.85 4.49 1.81
CA LEU A 87 2.52 4.26 0.54
C LEU A 87 3.07 2.83 0.45
N GLY A 88 2.64 2.10 -0.57
CA GLY A 88 3.11 0.74 -0.85
C GLY A 88 4.58 0.69 -1.29
N ASN A 89 5.13 1.81 -1.75
CA ASN A 89 6.54 1.98 -2.10
C ASN A 89 7.47 1.98 -0.87
N ASP A 90 6.92 2.22 0.31
CA ASP A 90 7.70 2.15 1.54
C ASP A 90 8.00 0.70 1.94
N SER A 91 9.19 0.47 2.48
CA SER A 91 9.53 -0.83 3.04
C SER A 91 8.67 -1.14 4.28
N LYS A 92 8.40 -2.43 4.55
CA LYS A 92 7.67 -2.81 5.78
C LYS A 92 8.36 -2.33 7.05
N TYR A 93 9.69 -2.27 7.05
CA TYR A 93 10.49 -1.80 8.18
C TYR A 93 10.27 -0.31 8.46
N ARG A 94 10.09 0.49 7.41
CA ARG A 94 9.76 1.89 7.54
C ARG A 94 8.31 2.05 8.03
N ARG A 95 7.37 1.32 7.42
CA ARG A 95 5.95 1.37 7.79
C ARG A 95 5.65 0.91 9.22
N SER A 96 6.45 -0.01 9.78
CA SER A 96 6.26 -0.50 11.15
C SER A 96 6.79 0.45 12.23
N LYS A 97 7.47 1.52 11.86
CA LYS A 97 8.01 2.48 12.82
C LYS A 97 7.07 3.67 12.98
N LEU A 98 6.54 3.84 14.19
CA LEU A 98 5.65 4.95 14.54
C LEU A 98 6.26 6.33 14.26
N SER A 99 7.58 6.46 14.45
CA SER A 99 8.31 7.72 14.20
C SER A 99 8.42 8.11 12.72
N CYS A 100 8.05 7.21 11.80
CA CYS A 100 8.09 7.50 10.35
C CYS A 100 6.79 8.08 9.82
N HIS A 101 5.69 8.06 10.59
CA HIS A 101 4.38 8.61 10.20
C HIS A 101 4.00 8.23 8.75
N THR A 102 4.09 6.93 8.43
CA THR A 102 3.90 6.44 7.06
C THR A 102 2.45 6.13 6.72
N PHE A 103 1.56 6.20 7.71
CA PHE A 103 0.11 6.09 7.54
C PHE A 103 -0.56 7.36 8.06
N GLU A 104 -1.38 7.96 7.19
CA GLU A 104 -2.17 9.13 7.50
C GLU A 104 -3.64 8.73 7.65
N HIS A 105 -4.30 9.26 8.67
CA HIS A 105 -5.73 9.11 8.86
C HIS A 105 -6.47 9.99 7.84
N VAL A 106 -7.31 9.39 7.01
CA VAL A 106 -7.96 10.11 5.89
C VAL A 106 -9.48 10.19 6.02
N ALA A 107 -10.10 9.25 6.70
CA ALA A 107 -11.55 9.23 6.89
C ALA A 107 -11.97 8.34 8.05
N ASP A 108 -13.19 8.52 8.49
CA ASP A 108 -13.89 7.64 9.43
C ASP A 108 -15.18 7.15 8.80
N PHE A 109 -15.43 5.84 8.90
CA PHE A 109 -16.70 5.24 8.50
C PHE A 109 -17.46 4.82 9.76
N GLU A 110 -18.71 5.29 9.88
CA GLU A 110 -19.60 4.88 10.95
C GLU A 110 -20.39 3.62 10.53
N THR A 111 -20.62 2.73 11.49
CA THR A 111 -21.56 1.64 11.28
C THR A 111 -22.97 2.20 11.42
N VAL A 112 -23.65 2.39 10.29
CA VAL A 112 -25.07 2.78 10.27
C VAL A 112 -25.89 1.53 10.55
N SER A 113 -26.53 1.47 11.71
CA SER A 113 -27.55 0.47 11.98
C SER A 113 -28.83 0.88 11.25
N LEU A 114 -29.13 0.23 10.13
CA LEU A 114 -30.38 0.41 9.41
C LEU A 114 -31.51 -0.16 10.28
N HIS A 115 -32.14 0.67 11.09
CA HIS A 115 -33.44 0.38 11.64
C HIS A 115 -34.49 0.44 10.51
N VAL A 116 -34.78 -0.70 9.93
CA VAL A 116 -35.91 -0.83 9.01
C VAL A 116 -37.19 -0.67 9.84
N TYR A 117 -37.76 0.53 9.83
CA TYR A 117 -39.12 0.73 10.34
C TYR A 117 -40.10 0.02 9.40
N HIS A 118 -40.61 -1.11 9.82
CA HIS A 118 -41.74 -1.73 9.17
C HIS A 118 -42.97 -0.86 9.47
N PHE A 119 -43.35 -0.01 8.52
CA PHE A 119 -44.68 0.57 8.52
C PHE A 119 -45.66 -0.54 8.15
N LYS A 120 -46.43 -1.02 9.13
CA LYS A 120 -47.67 -1.77 8.85
C LYS A 120 -48.72 -0.75 8.39
N ILE A 121 -49.16 -0.87 7.13
CA ILE A 121 -50.35 -0.23 6.58
C ILE A 121 -51.56 -1.07 7.03
#